data_341167af50b6a646a637370fb3454ece
#
_entry.id   341167af50b6a646a637370fb3454ece
#
_cell.length_a   1.000
_cell.length_b   1.000
_cell.length_c   1.000
_cell.angle_alpha   90.00
_cell.angle_beta   90.00
_cell.angle_gamma   90.00
#
_symmetry.space_group_name_H-M   'P 1'
#
loop_
_entity.id
_entity.type
_entity.pdbx_description
1 polymer ?
#
loop_
_entity_poly.entity_id
_entity_poly.type
_entity_poly.pdbx_seq_one_letter_code
_entity_poly.pdbx_strand_id
1 'polypeptide(L)'
;LYSEYNKARPDQPEVQGEDSLFTDLETVDANPNALCGDSISKFCALFAPVNAADSTEVEAQVKVLQEDWAARGIAFADSKASMISVVFHDKFSDEDNTLFIGHVGVLLPAEDGTMYFIEKVAFQEPYRLVKLQNRTELSDYLMEKYDTSWGQDTTHPFIMENDTLMDGYRPNPLEETNP
;
A
#
# COMPACT_ATOMS: atom_id res chain seq x y z
N LEU A 1 -15.00 3.84 -0.81
CA LEU A 1 -14.97 4.95 -1.78
C LEU A 1 -15.15 4.42 -3.20
N TYR A 2 -14.30 3.51 -3.65
CA TYR A 2 -14.38 2.90 -4.99
C TYR A 2 -15.75 2.28 -5.30
N SER A 3 -16.34 1.53 -4.37
CA SER A 3 -17.61 0.81 -4.60
C SER A 3 -18.83 1.73 -4.70
N GLU A 4 -18.87 2.80 -3.94
CA GLU A 4 -19.96 3.77 -4.01
C GLU A 4 -19.89 4.61 -5.28
N TYR A 5 -18.67 4.88 -5.73
CA TYR A 5 -18.43 5.59 -6.97
C TYR A 5 -18.86 4.81 -8.20
N ASN A 6 -18.51 3.53 -8.28
CA ASN A 6 -18.94 2.66 -9.37
C ASN A 6 -20.45 2.42 -9.39
N LYS A 7 -21.10 2.39 -8.22
CA LYS A 7 -22.58 2.34 -8.13
C LYS A 7 -23.25 3.62 -8.63
N ALA A 8 -22.58 4.76 -8.52
CA ALA A 8 -23.12 6.04 -8.98
C ALA A 8 -22.98 6.27 -10.49
N ARG A 9 -22.30 5.37 -11.23
CA ARG A 9 -22.04 5.49 -12.67
C ARG A 9 -22.39 4.19 -13.42
N PRO A 10 -23.65 3.78 -13.42
CA PRO A 10 -24.08 2.52 -14.03
C PRO A 10 -23.99 2.49 -15.57
N ASP A 11 -23.77 3.62 -16.19
CA ASP A 11 -23.69 3.86 -17.62
C ASP A 11 -22.26 3.89 -18.19
N GLN A 12 -21.25 3.78 -17.32
CA GLN A 12 -19.86 3.70 -17.80
C GLN A 12 -19.45 2.24 -18.06
N PRO A 13 -18.73 2.01 -19.16
CA PRO A 13 -18.18 0.69 -19.43
C PRO A 13 -17.23 0.27 -18.30
N GLU A 14 -17.26 -1.00 -17.96
CA GLU A 14 -16.34 -1.60 -17.03
C GLU A 14 -14.91 -1.40 -17.54
N VAL A 15 -14.14 -0.56 -16.86
CA VAL A 15 -12.73 -0.31 -17.18
C VAL A 15 -11.91 -1.36 -16.48
N GLN A 16 -11.12 -2.12 -17.23
CA GLN A 16 -10.28 -3.19 -16.71
C GLN A 16 -8.80 -2.82 -16.83
N GLY A 17 -7.98 -3.27 -15.86
CA GLY A 17 -6.54 -3.11 -15.86
C GLY A 17 -6.07 -1.75 -15.36
N GLU A 18 -4.94 -1.28 -15.89
CA GLU A 18 -4.30 -0.02 -15.48
C GLU A 18 -5.20 1.21 -15.67
N ASP A 19 -6.03 1.20 -16.70
CA ASP A 19 -6.97 2.29 -16.98
C ASP A 19 -8.01 2.49 -15.86
N SER A 20 -8.27 1.47 -15.02
CA SER A 20 -9.22 1.59 -13.92
C SER A 20 -8.72 2.54 -12.82
N LEU A 21 -7.43 2.51 -12.50
CA LEU A 21 -6.83 3.40 -11.51
C LEU A 21 -6.87 4.86 -11.98
N PHE A 22 -6.49 5.11 -13.23
CA PHE A 22 -6.52 6.45 -13.81
C PHE A 22 -7.94 6.99 -13.94
N THR A 23 -8.90 6.16 -14.32
CA THR A 23 -10.32 6.55 -14.38
C THR A 23 -10.86 6.91 -12.99
N ASP A 24 -10.44 6.19 -11.96
CA ASP A 24 -10.81 6.50 -10.57
C ASP A 24 -10.18 7.82 -10.12
N LEU A 25 -8.95 8.11 -10.51
CA LEU A 25 -8.27 9.37 -10.22
C LEU A 25 -8.96 10.54 -10.94
N GLU A 26 -9.32 10.42 -12.22
CA GLU A 26 -10.09 11.42 -12.95
C GLU A 26 -11.47 11.64 -12.33
N THR A 27 -12.11 10.58 -11.87
CA THR A 27 -13.41 10.64 -11.20
C THR A 27 -13.32 11.34 -9.86
N VAL A 28 -12.23 11.12 -9.12
CA VAL A 28 -11.92 11.80 -7.87
C VAL A 28 -11.66 13.30 -8.12
N ASP A 29 -10.90 13.63 -9.16
CA ASP A 29 -10.59 15.02 -9.55
C ASP A 29 -11.87 15.78 -10.01
N ALA A 30 -12.77 15.11 -10.72
CA ALA A 30 -14.05 15.69 -11.15
C ALA A 30 -15.01 16.00 -9.99
N ASN A 31 -14.78 15.42 -8.79
CA ASN A 31 -15.64 15.62 -7.61
C ASN A 31 -14.83 15.95 -6.34
N PRO A 32 -14.08 17.05 -6.33
CA PRO A 32 -13.17 17.40 -5.25
C PRO A 32 -13.85 17.54 -3.88
N ASN A 33 -15.12 17.91 -3.84
CA ASN A 33 -15.88 18.06 -2.60
C ASN A 33 -16.29 16.73 -1.96
N ALA A 34 -16.27 15.62 -2.70
CA ALA A 34 -16.63 14.30 -2.18
C ALA A 34 -15.47 13.63 -1.46
N LEU A 35 -14.23 14.05 -1.73
CA LEU A 35 -13.01 13.36 -1.32
C LEU A 35 -11.92 14.26 -0.72
N CYS A 36 -12.25 15.29 0.00
CA CYS A 36 -11.29 16.14 0.68
C CYS A 36 -10.51 17.15 -0.19
N GLY A 37 -11.04 17.60 -1.31
CA GLY A 37 -10.54 18.78 -2.05
C GLY A 37 -9.07 18.70 -2.47
N ASP A 38 -8.24 19.57 -1.97
CA ASP A 38 -6.81 19.70 -2.35
C ASP A 38 -5.93 18.47 -2.05
N SER A 39 -6.49 17.44 -1.40
CA SER A 39 -5.75 16.20 -1.08
C SER A 39 -5.67 15.21 -2.24
N ILE A 40 -6.41 15.42 -3.32
CA ILE A 40 -6.46 14.50 -4.47
C ILE A 40 -5.10 14.38 -5.15
N SER A 41 -4.45 15.50 -5.44
CA SER A 41 -3.12 15.48 -6.07
C SER A 41 -2.07 14.77 -5.21
N LYS A 42 -2.17 14.90 -3.89
CA LYS A 42 -1.29 14.19 -2.94
C LYS A 42 -1.59 12.70 -2.91
N PHE A 43 -2.87 12.34 -2.95
CA PHE A 43 -3.29 10.94 -3.06
C PHE A 43 -2.76 10.30 -4.34
N CYS A 44 -2.97 10.94 -5.48
CA CYS A 44 -2.46 10.48 -6.76
C CYS A 44 -0.94 10.34 -6.77
N ALA A 45 -0.22 11.31 -6.21
CA ALA A 45 1.23 11.28 -6.12
C ALA A 45 1.73 10.11 -5.25
N LEU A 46 1.05 9.82 -4.12
CA LEU A 46 1.42 8.76 -3.21
C LEU A 46 1.22 7.36 -3.82
N PHE A 47 0.10 7.16 -4.52
CA PHE A 47 -0.28 5.84 -5.06
C PHE A 47 0.20 5.60 -6.49
N ALA A 48 0.82 6.58 -7.14
CA ALA A 48 1.42 6.36 -8.45
C ALA A 48 2.58 5.34 -8.38
N PRO A 49 2.70 4.43 -9.35
CA PRO A 49 3.81 3.49 -9.40
C PRO A 49 5.17 4.17 -9.37
N VAL A 50 6.16 3.48 -8.83
CA VAL A 50 7.56 3.92 -8.75
C VAL A 50 8.42 2.92 -9.50
N ASN A 51 9.37 3.38 -10.31
CA ASN A 51 10.31 2.48 -10.98
C ASN A 51 11.14 1.75 -9.92
N ALA A 52 11.15 0.42 -9.97
CA ALA A 52 11.88 -0.41 -9.02
C ALA A 52 13.40 -0.37 -9.30
N ALA A 53 14.20 -0.65 -8.29
CA ALA A 53 15.60 -0.96 -8.47
C ALA A 53 15.77 -2.32 -9.17
N ASP A 54 16.86 -2.49 -9.91
CA ASP A 54 17.25 -3.80 -10.44
C ASP A 54 17.90 -4.66 -9.34
N SER A 55 17.08 -5.06 -8.39
CA SER A 55 17.49 -5.79 -7.19
C SER A 55 16.28 -6.50 -6.57
N THR A 56 16.50 -7.65 -5.95
CA THR A 56 15.52 -8.35 -5.12
C THR A 56 15.62 -8.01 -3.62
N GLU A 57 16.57 -7.16 -3.25
CA GLU A 57 16.77 -6.75 -1.86
C GLU A 57 15.78 -5.66 -1.44
N VAL A 58 15.09 -5.89 -0.33
CA VAL A 58 14.07 -4.96 0.21
C VAL A 58 14.66 -3.56 0.45
N GLU A 59 15.85 -3.48 1.02
CA GLU A 59 16.50 -2.20 1.34
C GLU A 59 16.77 -1.36 0.09
N ALA A 60 17.08 -2.00 -1.04
CA ALA A 60 17.27 -1.31 -2.33
C ALA A 60 15.94 -0.70 -2.81
N GLN A 61 14.85 -1.44 -2.69
CA GLN A 61 13.51 -0.99 -3.10
C GLN A 61 13.00 0.12 -2.17
N VAL A 62 13.19 -0.02 -0.86
CA VAL A 62 12.85 1.02 0.13
C VAL A 62 13.54 2.35 -0.21
N LYS A 63 14.83 2.29 -0.54
CA LYS A 63 15.61 3.49 -0.89
C LYS A 63 15.04 4.18 -2.13
N VAL A 64 14.75 3.43 -3.18
CA VAL A 64 14.17 3.98 -4.42
C VAL A 64 12.81 4.61 -4.15
N LEU A 65 11.96 3.93 -3.38
CA LEU A 65 10.64 4.43 -2.99
C LEU A 65 10.73 5.74 -2.20
N GLN A 66 11.64 5.82 -1.24
CA GLN A 66 11.88 7.03 -0.43
C GLN A 66 12.37 8.20 -1.27
N GLU A 67 13.33 7.95 -2.20
CA GLU A 67 13.87 8.97 -3.11
C GLU A 67 12.77 9.52 -4.04
N ASP A 68 11.93 8.64 -4.58
CA ASP A 68 10.83 9.02 -5.44
C ASP A 68 9.75 9.81 -4.69
N TRP A 69 9.33 9.35 -3.51
CA TRP A 69 8.38 10.07 -2.68
C TRP A 69 8.89 11.45 -2.27
N ALA A 70 10.16 11.57 -1.91
CA ALA A 70 10.78 12.86 -1.61
C ALA A 70 10.78 13.79 -2.84
N ALA A 71 11.07 13.26 -4.02
CA ALA A 71 11.03 14.03 -5.28
C ALA A 71 9.62 14.52 -5.62
N ARG A 72 8.58 13.74 -5.30
CA ARG A 72 7.16 14.11 -5.45
C ARG A 72 6.66 15.05 -4.33
N GLY A 73 7.48 15.37 -3.33
CA GLY A 73 7.11 16.20 -2.20
C GLY A 73 6.14 15.52 -1.23
N ILE A 74 6.12 14.19 -1.19
CA ILE A 74 5.33 13.42 -0.23
C ILE A 74 5.98 13.56 1.15
N ALA A 75 5.19 13.95 2.13
CA ALA A 75 5.60 14.06 3.52
C ALA A 75 4.46 13.58 4.42
N PHE A 76 4.82 12.82 5.44
CA PHE A 76 3.90 12.32 6.45
C PHE A 76 3.89 13.26 7.66
N ALA A 77 2.72 13.53 8.19
CA ALA A 77 2.59 14.36 9.38
C ALA A 77 3.12 13.63 10.62
N ASP A 78 3.75 14.36 11.52
CA ASP A 78 4.04 13.86 12.87
C ASP A 78 2.73 13.65 13.63
N SER A 79 2.36 12.41 13.85
CA SER A 79 1.08 11.98 14.40
C SER A 79 1.25 10.70 15.22
N LYS A 80 0.32 10.45 16.15
CA LYS A 80 0.24 9.15 16.84
C LYS A 80 -0.21 8.03 15.89
N ALA A 81 -0.94 8.37 14.83
CA ALA A 81 -1.35 7.43 13.81
C ALA A 81 -0.30 7.40 12.70
N SER A 82 0.05 6.22 12.24
CA SER A 82 0.88 6.02 11.05
C SER A 82 0.10 5.32 9.95
N MET A 83 0.44 5.64 8.71
CA MET A 83 -0.01 4.90 7.54
C MET A 83 0.87 3.66 7.39
N ILE A 84 0.23 2.51 7.25
CA ILE A 84 0.89 1.26 6.89
C ILE A 84 0.59 0.96 5.44
N SER A 85 1.62 0.73 4.65
CA SER A 85 1.51 0.38 3.24
C SER A 85 2.21 -0.95 2.98
N VAL A 86 1.51 -1.89 2.35
CA VAL A 86 2.14 -3.08 1.77
C VAL A 86 2.53 -2.72 0.34
N VAL A 87 3.81 -2.74 0.07
CA VAL A 87 4.40 -2.42 -1.24
C VAL A 87 4.73 -3.71 -1.95
N PHE A 88 4.32 -3.80 -3.20
CA PHE A 88 4.56 -4.92 -4.09
C PHE A 88 5.58 -4.52 -5.15
N HIS A 89 6.37 -5.48 -5.57
CA HIS A 89 7.29 -5.37 -6.68
C HIS A 89 6.76 -6.21 -7.84
N ASP A 90 6.46 -5.58 -8.94
CA ASP A 90 5.97 -6.20 -10.16
C ASP A 90 6.96 -5.99 -11.30
N LYS A 91 7.32 -7.08 -11.99
CA LYS A 91 8.29 -7.07 -13.07
C LYS A 91 7.79 -7.93 -14.23
N PHE A 92 7.26 -7.29 -15.26
CA PHE A 92 6.86 -7.95 -16.51
C PHE A 92 8.01 -7.99 -17.53
N SER A 93 8.89 -6.98 -17.50
CA SER A 93 10.10 -6.86 -18.33
C SER A 93 11.10 -5.94 -17.63
N ASP A 94 12.30 -5.77 -18.22
CA ASP A 94 13.28 -4.81 -17.69
C ASP A 94 12.81 -3.35 -17.84
N GLU A 95 11.88 -3.08 -18.78
CA GLU A 95 11.30 -1.76 -19.00
C GLU A 95 10.03 -1.54 -18.16
N ASP A 96 9.39 -2.63 -17.74
CA ASP A 96 8.18 -2.64 -16.91
C ASP A 96 8.48 -3.34 -15.57
N ASN A 97 9.16 -2.58 -14.70
CA ASN A 97 9.68 -3.01 -13.42
C ASN A 97 9.33 -1.94 -12.38
N THR A 98 8.28 -2.17 -11.59
CA THR A 98 7.66 -1.15 -10.74
C THR A 98 7.33 -1.62 -9.33
N LEU A 99 7.34 -0.65 -8.42
CA LEU A 99 6.77 -0.78 -7.08
C LEU A 99 5.42 -0.09 -7.03
N PHE A 100 4.47 -0.70 -6.33
CA PHE A 100 3.17 -0.08 -6.09
C PHE A 100 2.61 -0.44 -4.71
N ILE A 101 1.77 0.44 -4.16
CA ILE A 101 1.07 0.18 -2.92
C ILE A 101 -0.18 -0.66 -3.23
N GLY A 102 -0.19 -1.92 -2.84
CA GLY A 102 -1.32 -2.83 -3.06
C GLY A 102 -2.27 -2.93 -1.87
N HIS A 103 -1.83 -2.53 -0.67
CA HIS A 103 -2.69 -2.49 0.51
C HIS A 103 -2.29 -1.37 1.46
N VAL A 104 -3.29 -0.78 2.14
CA VAL A 104 -3.08 0.26 3.15
C VAL A 104 -3.97 0.05 4.37
N GLY A 105 -3.46 0.52 5.49
CA GLY A 105 -4.21 0.65 6.73
C GLY A 105 -3.62 1.75 7.61
N VAL A 106 -4.23 1.93 8.77
CA VAL A 106 -3.79 2.91 9.78
C VAL A 106 -3.41 2.18 11.06
N LEU A 107 -2.21 2.42 11.56
CA LEU A 107 -1.72 1.91 12.83
C LEU A 107 -1.85 2.96 13.91
N LEU A 108 -2.44 2.57 15.05
CA LEU A 108 -2.66 3.40 16.22
C LEU A 108 -2.08 2.71 17.45
N PRO A 109 -1.00 3.22 18.05
CA PRO A 109 -0.51 2.73 19.34
C PRO A 109 -1.48 3.12 20.45
N ALA A 110 -1.76 2.20 21.37
CA ALA A 110 -2.56 2.41 22.56
C ALA A 110 -1.69 2.73 23.79
N GLU A 111 -2.30 3.30 24.83
CA GLU A 111 -1.61 3.66 26.07
C GLU A 111 -1.07 2.45 26.85
N ASP A 112 -1.69 1.28 26.69
CA ASP A 112 -1.28 0.01 27.32
C ASP A 112 -0.11 -0.69 26.57
N GLY A 113 0.43 -0.06 25.53
CA GLY A 113 1.51 -0.58 24.69
C GLY A 113 1.04 -1.52 23.58
N THR A 114 -0.25 -1.85 23.51
CA THR A 114 -0.82 -2.58 22.37
C THR A 114 -1.02 -1.65 21.18
N MET A 115 -1.34 -2.22 20.03
CA MET A 115 -1.57 -1.49 18.80
C MET A 115 -2.90 -1.88 18.16
N TYR A 116 -3.53 -0.94 17.50
CA TYR A 116 -4.72 -1.19 16.70
C TYR A 116 -4.43 -0.88 15.25
N PHE A 117 -4.63 -1.87 14.39
CA PHE A 117 -4.52 -1.70 12.95
C PHE A 117 -5.92 -1.67 12.34
N ILE A 118 -6.22 -0.60 11.63
CA ILE A 118 -7.49 -0.38 10.94
C ILE A 118 -7.26 -0.56 9.46
N GLU A 119 -7.95 -1.50 8.84
CA GLU A 119 -7.85 -1.78 7.42
C GLU A 119 -9.21 -2.02 6.77
N LYS A 120 -9.25 -1.95 5.46
CA LYS A 120 -10.35 -2.44 4.63
C LYS A 120 -9.78 -3.38 3.58
N VAL A 121 -10.03 -4.69 3.73
CA VAL A 121 -9.41 -5.73 2.89
C VAL A 121 -9.97 -5.71 1.47
N ALA A 122 -11.27 -5.44 1.33
CA ALA A 122 -11.94 -5.33 0.04
C ALA A 122 -13.06 -4.27 0.13
N PHE A 123 -13.42 -3.71 -1.01
CA PHE A 123 -14.44 -2.66 -1.05
C PHE A 123 -15.84 -3.14 -0.62
N GLN A 124 -16.14 -4.44 -0.72
CA GLN A 124 -17.40 -5.03 -0.25
C GLN A 124 -17.41 -5.33 1.26
N GLU A 125 -16.23 -5.41 1.89
CA GLU A 125 -16.10 -5.77 3.29
C GLU A 125 -16.17 -4.53 4.21
N PRO A 126 -16.60 -4.70 5.46
CA PRO A 126 -16.50 -3.64 6.46
C PRO A 126 -15.02 -3.36 6.81
N TYR A 127 -14.77 -2.21 7.42
CA TYR A 127 -13.49 -1.96 8.07
C TYR A 127 -13.25 -2.99 9.18
N ARG A 128 -12.01 -3.45 9.29
CA ARG A 128 -11.52 -4.32 10.37
C ARG A 128 -10.69 -3.50 11.33
N LEU A 129 -10.83 -3.86 12.61
CA LEU A 129 -9.94 -3.41 13.67
C LEU A 129 -9.22 -4.64 14.22
N VAL A 130 -7.91 -4.68 14.01
CA VAL A 130 -7.05 -5.77 14.50
C VAL A 130 -6.26 -5.26 15.70
N LYS A 131 -6.31 -5.97 16.83
CA LYS A 131 -5.50 -5.67 18.01
C LYS A 131 -4.24 -6.52 18.00
N LEU A 132 -3.08 -5.88 18.14
CA LEU A 132 -1.75 -6.47 18.02
C LEU A 132 -0.90 -6.08 19.24
N GLN A 133 0.07 -6.93 19.58
CA GLN A 133 0.99 -6.65 20.67
C GLN A 133 2.18 -5.77 20.24
N ASN A 134 2.60 -5.90 18.99
CA ASN A 134 3.76 -5.20 18.45
C ASN A 134 3.74 -5.19 16.91
N ARG A 135 4.72 -4.52 16.30
CA ARG A 135 4.86 -4.40 14.85
C ARG A 135 5.23 -5.71 14.16
N THR A 136 5.91 -6.62 14.86
CA THR A 136 6.22 -7.95 14.30
C THR A 136 4.96 -8.78 14.08
N GLU A 137 3.99 -8.73 15.02
CA GLU A 137 2.67 -9.35 14.80
C GLU A 137 1.91 -8.74 13.62
N LEU A 138 2.05 -7.43 13.40
CA LEU A 138 1.49 -6.78 12.21
C LEU A 138 2.18 -7.26 10.93
N SER A 139 3.51 -7.39 10.98
CA SER A 139 4.26 -7.96 9.85
C SER A 139 3.78 -9.37 9.52
N ASP A 140 3.70 -10.24 10.51
CA ASP A 140 3.23 -11.62 10.30
C ASP A 140 1.80 -11.65 9.73
N TYR A 141 0.90 -10.84 10.30
CA TYR A 141 -0.49 -10.75 9.85
C TYR A 141 -0.61 -10.31 8.38
N LEU A 142 0.19 -9.33 7.97
CA LEU A 142 0.15 -8.82 6.60
C LEU A 142 0.92 -9.74 5.64
N MET A 143 2.09 -10.24 6.03
CA MET A 143 2.92 -11.06 5.18
C MET A 143 2.34 -12.47 4.97
N GLU A 144 1.67 -13.06 5.95
CA GLU A 144 0.89 -14.28 5.75
C GLU A 144 -0.16 -14.15 4.63
N LYS A 145 -0.70 -12.95 4.46
CA LYS A 145 -1.73 -12.67 3.45
C LYS A 145 -1.16 -12.27 2.09
N TYR A 146 -0.10 -11.47 2.08
CA TYR A 146 0.37 -10.77 0.89
C TYR A 146 1.70 -11.29 0.36
N ASP A 147 2.56 -11.88 1.21
CA ASP A 147 3.81 -12.48 0.81
C ASP A 147 3.58 -13.96 0.49
N THR A 148 2.98 -14.19 -0.66
CA THR A 148 2.76 -15.53 -1.21
C THR A 148 3.74 -15.74 -2.35
N SER A 149 4.50 -16.85 -2.33
CA SER A 149 5.51 -17.14 -3.35
C SER A 149 4.88 -17.25 -4.73
N TRP A 150 5.26 -16.36 -5.61
CA TRP A 150 4.77 -16.32 -7.00
C TRP A 150 5.78 -16.87 -7.99
N GLY A 151 6.97 -17.24 -7.52
CA GLY A 151 8.07 -17.72 -8.37
C GLY A 151 8.61 -16.67 -9.34
N GLN A 152 8.39 -15.38 -9.03
CA GLN A 152 8.92 -14.24 -9.78
C GLN A 152 10.29 -13.83 -9.22
N ASP A 153 11.15 -13.30 -10.08
CA ASP A 153 12.44 -12.73 -9.69
C ASP A 153 12.25 -11.26 -9.23
N THR A 154 11.47 -11.10 -8.16
CA THR A 154 11.12 -9.80 -7.56
C THR A 154 11.43 -9.82 -6.07
N THR A 155 11.47 -8.64 -5.46
CA THR A 155 11.55 -8.49 -4.00
C THR A 155 10.26 -9.05 -3.36
N HIS A 156 10.38 -9.66 -2.19
CA HIS A 156 9.21 -9.93 -1.34
C HIS A 156 8.39 -8.66 -1.12
N PRO A 157 7.07 -8.74 -0.99
CA PRO A 157 6.27 -7.62 -0.51
C PRO A 157 6.84 -7.12 0.81
N PHE A 158 6.87 -5.80 1.01
CA PHE A 158 7.41 -5.22 2.23
C PHE A 158 6.47 -4.15 2.79
N ILE A 159 6.66 -3.83 4.07
CA ILE A 159 5.76 -2.95 4.80
C ILE A 159 6.46 -1.63 5.08
N MET A 160 5.87 -0.54 4.60
CA MET A 160 6.25 0.81 4.99
C MET A 160 5.35 1.32 6.12
N GLU A 161 5.95 1.92 7.15
CA GLU A 161 5.26 2.75 8.13
C GLU A 161 5.59 4.21 7.82
N ASN A 162 4.62 4.93 7.31
CA ASN A 162 4.84 6.23 6.65
C ASN A 162 5.90 6.09 5.54
N ASP A 163 7.01 6.80 5.64
CA ASP A 163 8.12 6.83 4.69
C ASP A 163 9.32 5.94 5.06
N THR A 164 9.17 5.08 6.07
CA THR A 164 10.26 4.19 6.51
C THR A 164 9.84 2.73 6.43
N LEU A 165 10.82 1.84 6.21
CA LEU A 165 10.56 0.41 6.40
C LEU A 165 10.07 0.18 7.83
N MET A 166 8.94 -0.51 7.98
CA MET A 166 8.34 -0.73 9.30
C MET A 166 9.30 -1.51 10.21
N ASP A 167 9.52 -0.99 11.40
CA ASP A 167 10.30 -1.71 12.41
C ASP A 167 9.64 -3.05 12.74
N GLY A 168 10.43 -4.13 12.80
CA GLY A 168 9.92 -5.49 12.98
C GLY A 168 9.32 -6.13 11.73
N TYR A 169 9.45 -5.49 10.54
CA TYR A 169 9.13 -6.16 9.28
C TYR A 169 10.00 -7.41 9.10
N ARG A 170 9.38 -8.47 8.58
CA ARG A 170 10.02 -9.69 8.08
C ARG A 170 9.14 -10.32 7.00
N PRO A 171 9.73 -11.06 6.04
CA PRO A 171 9.00 -11.86 5.06
C PRO A 171 8.10 -12.90 5.75
N ASN A 172 7.25 -13.56 4.96
CA ASN A 172 6.30 -14.54 5.46
C ASN A 172 7.01 -15.65 6.26
N PRO A 173 6.76 -15.78 7.56
CA PRO A 173 7.43 -16.76 8.41
C PRO A 173 7.07 -18.22 8.07
N LEU A 174 6.00 -18.43 7.30
CA LEU A 174 5.56 -19.78 6.92
C LEU A 174 6.30 -20.33 5.68
N GLU A 175 6.92 -19.46 4.87
CA GLU A 175 7.69 -19.89 3.70
C GLU A 175 9.07 -20.48 4.07
N GLU A 176 9.67 -20.04 5.17
CA GLU A 176 10.94 -20.58 5.65
C GLU A 176 10.86 -22.05 6.09
N THR A 177 9.65 -22.60 6.24
CA THR A 177 9.41 -23.96 6.74
C THR A 177 9.14 -25.00 5.65
N ASN A 178 9.11 -24.59 4.37
CA ASN A 178 8.88 -25.51 3.24
C ASN A 178 10.17 -25.62 2.38
N PRO A 179 11.03 -26.66 2.61
CA PRO A 179 12.22 -26.90 1.81
C PRO A 179 11.88 -27.47 0.43
#